data_6871ba8d56152c0e8418525c8975a539
#
_entry.id   6871ba8d56152c0e8418525c8975a539
#
_cell.length_a   1.000
_cell.length_b   1.000
_cell.length_c   1.000
_cell.angle_alpha   90.00
_cell.angle_beta   90.00
_cell.angle_gamma   90.00
#
_symmetry.space_group_name_H-M   'P 1'
#
loop_
_entity.id
_entity.type
_entity.pdbx_description
1 polymer ?
#
loop_
_entity_poly.entity_id
_entity_poly.type
_entity_poly.pdbx_seq_one_letter_code
_entity_poly.pdbx_strand_id
1 'polypeptide(L)'
;MKTIKGPAIFLAQFLGDDKPFNNLHSISKWAKKLGYKAIQIPTWDNRVFDLETAGKSKTYCDEIKGIVKENGLEISELATHLQGQLIATHTSYDIMFDSFAPKNLHGKVGERTKWAKSQMISAINASSFLEIKPMASFSGSLMFHTMYPWPQRPIGLVDAGFKELANRWMPILDHAKEKDVQICYEIHPGEDLHDGITFEKFLATTKNHSSVKMLYDPSHFVLQQLDYSQFIDFYHDYIKMFHVKDAEFNPTGKSGVYGGYQDWIDRPGRFRSLGDGQVDFKTIFSKLCQYGFDGWAVLEWECCIKSPEQGAKEGSKFIDNHIIQVTSKIFDDFAGGDDDNINKILGID
;
A
#
# COMPACT_ATOMS: atom_id res chain seq x y z
N MET A 1 13.17 -17.92 -3.92
CA MET A 1 12.67 -16.83 -4.79
C MET A 1 11.25 -17.11 -5.24
N LYS A 2 10.41 -16.10 -5.44
CA LYS A 2 9.04 -16.25 -5.98
C LYS A 2 8.79 -15.25 -7.09
N THR A 3 7.98 -15.61 -8.09
CA THR A 3 7.53 -14.71 -9.14
C THR A 3 6.42 -13.81 -8.59
N ILE A 4 6.56 -12.50 -8.76
CA ILE A 4 5.56 -11.50 -8.35
C ILE A 4 4.32 -11.65 -9.24
N LYS A 5 3.14 -11.63 -8.65
CA LYS A 5 1.87 -11.66 -9.39
C LYS A 5 1.60 -10.30 -10.04
N GLY A 6 0.94 -10.29 -11.18
CA GLY A 6 0.54 -9.02 -11.83
C GLY A 6 0.43 -9.13 -13.33
N PRO A 7 0.13 -8.00 -13.97
CA PRO A 7 -0.16 -6.69 -13.35
C PRO A 7 -1.54 -6.63 -12.69
N ALA A 8 -1.64 -5.88 -11.58
CA ALA A 8 -2.90 -5.49 -10.97
C ALA A 8 -3.09 -3.96 -11.01
N ILE A 9 -4.31 -3.47 -10.75
CA ILE A 9 -4.63 -2.04 -10.78
C ILE A 9 -5.49 -1.66 -9.58
N PHE A 10 -5.12 -0.57 -8.88
CA PHE A 10 -5.95 0.04 -7.87
C PHE A 10 -7.02 0.91 -8.52
N LEU A 11 -8.28 0.65 -8.18
CA LEU A 11 -9.42 1.27 -8.88
C LEU A 11 -9.70 2.70 -8.43
N ALA A 12 -9.25 3.12 -7.25
CA ALA A 12 -9.66 4.38 -6.62
C ALA A 12 -9.48 5.60 -7.52
N GLN A 13 -8.36 5.69 -8.23
CA GLN A 13 -8.03 6.84 -9.09
C GLN A 13 -8.83 6.90 -10.40
N PHE A 14 -9.59 5.85 -10.71
CA PHE A 14 -10.35 5.74 -11.97
C PHE A 14 -11.86 5.81 -11.77
N LEU A 15 -12.35 5.67 -10.52
CA LEU A 15 -13.79 5.68 -10.25
C LEU A 15 -14.42 7.04 -10.59
N GLY A 16 -15.56 7.00 -11.25
CA GLY A 16 -16.31 8.18 -11.70
C GLY A 16 -17.79 7.86 -11.92
N ASP A 17 -18.57 8.86 -12.28
CA ASP A 17 -20.02 8.69 -12.47
C ASP A 17 -20.37 8.12 -13.84
N ASP A 18 -19.47 8.20 -14.80
CA ASP A 18 -19.66 7.71 -16.17
C ASP A 18 -19.12 6.30 -16.38
N LYS A 19 -19.72 5.57 -17.34
CA LYS A 19 -19.18 4.27 -17.77
C LYS A 19 -17.82 4.45 -18.46
N PRO A 20 -16.87 3.53 -18.23
CA PRO A 20 -16.99 2.25 -17.50
C PRO A 20 -16.71 2.36 -16.00
N PHE A 21 -16.55 3.54 -15.43
CA PHE A 21 -15.97 3.83 -14.12
C PHE A 21 -16.98 3.87 -12.96
N ASN A 22 -18.25 3.62 -13.24
CA ASN A 22 -19.36 3.81 -12.29
C ASN A 22 -19.90 2.52 -11.65
N ASN A 23 -19.34 1.36 -11.95
CA ASN A 23 -19.69 0.09 -11.31
C ASN A 23 -18.61 -0.98 -11.50
N LEU A 24 -18.60 -1.97 -10.62
CA LEU A 24 -17.59 -3.02 -10.57
C LEU A 24 -17.48 -3.83 -11.88
N HIS A 25 -18.61 -4.23 -12.47
CA HIS A 25 -18.59 -5.05 -13.68
C HIS A 25 -17.92 -4.32 -14.87
N SER A 26 -18.33 -3.08 -15.13
CA SER A 26 -17.81 -2.32 -16.29
C SER A 26 -16.36 -1.91 -16.10
N ILE A 27 -15.94 -1.52 -14.87
CA ILE A 27 -14.54 -1.16 -14.62
C ILE A 27 -13.62 -2.40 -14.64
N SER A 28 -14.11 -3.56 -14.17
CA SER A 28 -13.38 -4.83 -14.30
C SER A 28 -13.16 -5.21 -15.76
N LYS A 29 -14.20 -5.09 -16.59
CA LYS A 29 -14.09 -5.33 -18.05
C LYS A 29 -13.09 -4.38 -18.69
N TRP A 30 -13.07 -3.11 -18.30
CA TRP A 30 -12.12 -2.12 -18.77
C TRP A 30 -10.68 -2.48 -18.35
N ALA A 31 -10.45 -2.80 -17.08
CA ALA A 31 -9.14 -3.21 -16.57
C ALA A 31 -8.61 -4.45 -17.29
N LYS A 32 -9.47 -5.47 -17.50
CA LYS A 32 -9.11 -6.68 -18.27
C LYS A 32 -8.69 -6.36 -19.71
N LYS A 33 -9.43 -5.47 -20.38
CA LYS A 33 -9.10 -5.05 -21.76
C LYS A 33 -7.72 -4.38 -21.86
N LEU A 34 -7.26 -3.73 -20.80
CA LEU A 34 -5.92 -3.14 -20.72
C LEU A 34 -4.82 -4.15 -20.41
N GLY A 35 -5.17 -5.40 -20.06
CA GLY A 35 -4.21 -6.48 -19.79
C GLY A 35 -3.95 -6.75 -18.32
N TYR A 36 -4.68 -6.10 -17.39
CA TYR A 36 -4.58 -6.41 -15.97
C TYR A 36 -5.11 -7.82 -15.65
N LYS A 37 -4.55 -8.42 -14.62
CA LYS A 37 -4.90 -9.77 -14.13
C LYS A 37 -5.66 -9.72 -12.80
N ALA A 38 -5.55 -8.59 -12.07
CA ALA A 38 -6.27 -8.38 -10.81
C ALA A 38 -6.60 -6.91 -10.60
N ILE A 39 -7.51 -6.67 -9.65
CA ILE A 39 -7.92 -5.33 -9.19
C ILE A 39 -7.79 -5.21 -7.68
N GLN A 40 -7.32 -4.06 -7.20
CA GLN A 40 -7.41 -3.64 -5.81
C GLN A 40 -8.65 -2.77 -5.64
N ILE A 41 -9.51 -3.10 -4.66
CA ILE A 41 -10.82 -2.47 -4.50
C ILE A 41 -10.81 -1.49 -3.33
N PRO A 42 -11.13 -0.18 -3.55
CA PRO A 42 -11.34 0.77 -2.48
C PRO A 42 -12.64 0.48 -1.72
N THR A 43 -12.56 0.42 -0.40
CA THR A 43 -13.73 0.07 0.45
C THR A 43 -14.63 1.25 0.78
N TRP A 44 -14.29 2.45 0.35
CA TRP A 44 -15.05 3.68 0.61
C TRP A 44 -15.99 4.10 -0.53
N ASP A 45 -16.03 3.35 -1.62
CA ASP A 45 -16.84 3.70 -2.79
C ASP A 45 -17.92 2.65 -3.08
N ASN A 46 -19.15 2.98 -2.72
CA ASN A 46 -20.31 2.09 -2.87
C ASN A 46 -20.67 1.79 -4.34
N ARG A 47 -20.10 2.48 -5.32
CA ARG A 47 -20.29 2.16 -6.75
C ARG A 47 -19.70 0.79 -7.10
N VAL A 48 -18.66 0.37 -6.37
CA VAL A 48 -17.93 -0.88 -6.62
C VAL A 48 -17.96 -1.85 -5.45
N PHE A 49 -18.18 -1.37 -4.22
CA PHE A 49 -18.11 -2.21 -3.02
C PHE A 49 -18.93 -1.62 -1.86
N ASP A 50 -20.03 -2.27 -1.51
CA ASP A 50 -20.81 -1.93 -0.30
C ASP A 50 -20.15 -2.58 0.91
N LEU A 51 -19.32 -1.81 1.61
CA LEU A 51 -18.55 -2.30 2.75
C LEU A 51 -19.43 -2.74 3.92
N GLU A 52 -20.55 -2.07 4.16
CA GLU A 52 -21.45 -2.45 5.27
C GLU A 52 -22.08 -3.82 5.05
N THR A 53 -22.50 -4.10 3.82
CA THR A 53 -23.00 -5.41 3.42
C THR A 53 -21.90 -6.44 3.39
N ALA A 54 -20.74 -6.12 2.81
CA ALA A 54 -19.59 -7.02 2.69
C ALA A 54 -19.07 -7.50 4.06
N GLY A 55 -19.02 -6.61 5.05
CA GLY A 55 -18.56 -6.95 6.41
C GLY A 55 -19.50 -7.90 7.18
N LYS A 56 -20.72 -8.17 6.67
CA LYS A 56 -21.76 -8.99 7.31
C LYS A 56 -22.17 -10.20 6.47
N SER A 57 -21.89 -10.20 5.17
CA SER A 57 -22.44 -11.20 4.22
C SER A 57 -21.34 -11.85 3.37
N LYS A 58 -21.03 -13.11 3.68
CA LYS A 58 -20.17 -13.93 2.82
C LYS A 58 -20.77 -14.08 1.42
N THR A 59 -22.10 -14.24 1.32
CA THR A 59 -22.79 -14.36 0.02
C THR A 59 -22.52 -13.14 -0.87
N TYR A 60 -22.63 -11.93 -0.32
CA TYR A 60 -22.28 -10.71 -1.06
C TYR A 60 -20.81 -10.71 -1.51
N CYS A 61 -19.89 -11.12 -0.64
CA CYS A 61 -18.48 -11.25 -1.00
C CYS A 61 -18.25 -12.28 -2.10
N ASP A 62 -18.98 -13.40 -2.08
CA ASP A 62 -18.91 -14.42 -3.14
C ASP A 62 -19.48 -13.88 -4.48
N GLU A 63 -20.53 -13.04 -4.46
CA GLU A 63 -21.06 -12.33 -5.63
C GLU A 63 -20.01 -11.36 -6.21
N ILE A 64 -19.34 -10.57 -5.37
CA ILE A 64 -18.25 -9.68 -5.78
C ILE A 64 -17.11 -10.48 -6.44
N LYS A 65 -16.68 -11.59 -5.82
CA LYS A 65 -15.69 -12.51 -6.42
C LYS A 65 -16.17 -13.03 -7.78
N GLY A 66 -17.46 -13.40 -7.86
CA GLY A 66 -18.10 -13.86 -9.11
C GLY A 66 -17.98 -12.84 -10.23
N ILE A 67 -18.40 -11.60 -9.98
CA ILE A 67 -18.35 -10.49 -10.96
C ILE A 67 -16.91 -10.27 -11.47
N VAL A 68 -15.93 -10.26 -10.57
CA VAL A 68 -14.52 -10.05 -10.94
C VAL A 68 -13.99 -11.23 -11.76
N LYS A 69 -14.28 -12.46 -11.34
CA LYS A 69 -13.88 -13.70 -12.02
C LYS A 69 -14.51 -13.86 -13.39
N GLU A 70 -15.78 -13.51 -13.57
CA GLU A 70 -16.48 -13.53 -14.87
C GLU A 70 -15.81 -12.60 -15.90
N ASN A 71 -15.18 -11.52 -15.41
CA ASN A 71 -14.36 -10.65 -16.25
C ASN A 71 -12.91 -11.15 -16.43
N GLY A 72 -12.58 -12.34 -15.94
CA GLY A 72 -11.24 -12.94 -16.05
C GLY A 72 -10.18 -12.27 -15.20
N LEU A 73 -10.58 -11.70 -14.06
CA LEU A 73 -9.70 -11.03 -13.09
C LEU A 73 -9.76 -11.72 -11.72
N GLU A 74 -8.78 -11.39 -10.87
CA GLU A 74 -8.76 -11.69 -9.45
C GLU A 74 -8.92 -10.38 -8.63
N ILE A 75 -9.27 -10.50 -7.35
CA ILE A 75 -9.16 -9.40 -6.40
C ILE A 75 -7.77 -9.53 -5.76
N SER A 76 -6.92 -8.51 -5.93
CA SER A 76 -5.60 -8.51 -5.31
C SER A 76 -5.70 -8.24 -3.81
N GLU A 77 -6.30 -7.14 -3.42
CA GLU A 77 -6.49 -6.70 -2.03
C GLU A 77 -7.69 -5.75 -1.90
N LEU A 78 -8.12 -5.53 -0.65
CA LEU A 78 -8.96 -4.38 -0.30
C LEU A 78 -8.09 -3.21 0.18
N ALA A 79 -8.55 -1.98 -0.05
CA ALA A 79 -7.89 -0.76 0.40
C ALA A 79 -8.78 0.03 1.35
N THR A 80 -8.24 0.42 2.51
CA THR A 80 -8.93 1.14 3.59
C THR A 80 -8.22 2.44 3.98
N HIS A 81 -7.53 3.07 3.04
CA HIS A 81 -6.71 4.27 3.30
C HIS A 81 -7.51 5.37 4.01
N LEU A 82 -8.69 5.73 3.48
CA LEU A 82 -9.50 6.81 4.04
C LEU A 82 -10.01 6.48 5.47
N GLN A 83 -10.45 5.25 5.70
CA GLN A 83 -10.90 4.82 7.02
C GLN A 83 -9.73 4.73 8.01
N GLY A 84 -8.59 4.19 7.58
CA GLY A 84 -7.37 4.09 8.39
C GLY A 84 -6.86 5.47 8.83
N GLN A 85 -6.85 6.45 7.93
CA GLN A 85 -6.51 7.84 8.23
C GLN A 85 -7.31 8.40 9.41
N LEU A 86 -8.59 8.06 9.49
CA LEU A 86 -9.51 8.60 10.50
C LEU A 86 -9.42 7.91 11.86
N ILE A 87 -8.61 6.84 12.00
CA ILE A 87 -8.35 6.20 13.31
C ILE A 87 -7.56 7.13 14.22
N ALA A 88 -6.65 7.92 13.63
CA ALA A 88 -5.85 8.87 14.35
C ALA A 88 -5.70 10.15 13.53
N THR A 89 -6.36 11.22 13.96
CA THR A 89 -6.28 12.54 13.31
C THR A 89 -6.00 13.60 14.35
N HIS A 90 -4.97 14.41 14.13
CA HIS A 90 -4.69 15.56 14.97
C HIS A 90 -5.70 16.68 14.69
N THR A 91 -6.14 17.40 15.73
CA THR A 91 -7.18 18.43 15.63
C THR A 91 -6.88 19.53 14.61
N SER A 92 -5.60 19.82 14.34
CA SER A 92 -5.20 20.79 13.30
C SER A 92 -5.59 20.38 11.88
N TYR A 93 -5.86 19.09 11.63
CA TYR A 93 -6.19 18.54 10.32
C TYR A 93 -7.64 18.06 10.21
N ASP A 94 -8.41 18.10 11.31
CA ASP A 94 -9.75 17.49 11.36
C ASP A 94 -10.65 17.93 10.20
N ILE A 95 -10.69 19.23 9.92
CA ILE A 95 -11.55 19.77 8.85
C ILE A 95 -11.10 19.31 7.45
N MET A 96 -9.80 19.09 7.26
CA MET A 96 -9.26 18.63 5.97
C MET A 96 -9.64 17.17 5.69
N PHE A 97 -9.80 16.35 6.74
CA PHE A 97 -10.16 14.94 6.62
C PHE A 97 -11.67 14.67 6.78
N ASP A 98 -12.50 15.69 6.90
CA ASP A 98 -13.96 15.49 6.96
C ASP A 98 -14.49 14.82 5.68
N SER A 99 -13.91 15.14 4.51
CA SER A 99 -14.29 14.53 3.23
C SER A 99 -14.04 13.02 3.13
N PHE A 100 -13.25 12.43 4.05
CA PHE A 100 -13.01 10.98 4.13
C PHE A 100 -14.15 10.22 4.83
N ALA A 101 -15.12 10.94 5.36
CA ALA A 101 -16.27 10.39 6.06
C ALA A 101 -17.60 10.88 5.43
N PRO A 102 -18.72 10.20 5.69
CA PRO A 102 -20.04 10.66 5.28
C PRO A 102 -20.36 12.07 5.80
N LYS A 103 -21.06 12.88 5.00
CA LYS A 103 -21.37 14.29 5.29
C LYS A 103 -22.01 14.54 6.67
N ASN A 104 -22.83 13.62 7.16
CA ASN A 104 -23.45 13.71 8.49
C ASN A 104 -22.47 13.59 9.67
N LEU A 105 -21.23 13.18 9.41
CA LEU A 105 -20.13 13.06 10.39
C LEU A 105 -19.13 14.23 10.32
N HIS A 106 -19.26 15.14 9.36
CA HIS A 106 -18.39 16.30 9.24
C HIS A 106 -18.45 17.17 10.49
N GLY A 107 -17.29 17.59 11.00
CA GLY A 107 -17.14 18.34 12.25
C GLY A 107 -17.36 17.53 13.55
N LYS A 108 -17.69 16.24 13.47
CA LYS A 108 -17.99 15.38 14.61
C LYS A 108 -16.86 14.37 14.85
N VAL A 109 -15.68 14.85 15.24
CA VAL A 109 -14.44 14.07 15.30
C VAL A 109 -14.60 12.75 16.05
N GLY A 110 -15.21 12.74 17.25
CA GLY A 110 -15.39 11.53 18.05
C GLY A 110 -16.32 10.48 17.39
N GLU A 111 -17.40 10.92 16.73
CA GLU A 111 -18.32 10.05 15.99
C GLU A 111 -17.65 9.53 14.70
N ARG A 112 -16.91 10.39 14.00
CA ARG A 112 -16.12 10.05 12.81
C ARG A 112 -15.09 8.96 13.11
N THR A 113 -14.33 9.09 14.21
CA THR A 113 -13.36 8.06 14.62
C THR A 113 -14.04 6.73 14.99
N LYS A 114 -15.19 6.78 15.68
CA LYS A 114 -15.97 5.55 15.98
C LYS A 114 -16.46 4.89 14.70
N TRP A 115 -16.99 5.67 13.77
CA TRP A 115 -17.40 5.18 12.45
C TRP A 115 -16.22 4.54 11.71
N ALA A 116 -15.07 5.21 11.63
CA ALA A 116 -13.87 4.69 10.97
C ALA A 116 -13.43 3.32 11.57
N LYS A 117 -13.44 3.19 12.90
CA LYS A 117 -13.17 1.90 13.56
C LYS A 117 -14.14 0.81 13.13
N SER A 118 -15.45 1.13 13.06
CA SER A 118 -16.46 0.15 12.60
C SER A 118 -16.23 -0.24 11.15
N GLN A 119 -15.83 0.71 10.29
CA GLN A 119 -15.51 0.43 8.90
C GLN A 119 -14.29 -0.47 8.76
N MET A 120 -13.23 -0.25 9.57
CA MET A 120 -12.06 -1.13 9.59
C MET A 120 -12.44 -2.57 10.00
N ILE A 121 -13.29 -2.75 11.00
CA ILE A 121 -13.80 -4.08 11.40
C ILE A 121 -14.59 -4.73 10.26
N SER A 122 -15.46 -3.97 9.58
CA SER A 122 -16.20 -4.47 8.40
C SER A 122 -15.26 -4.88 7.26
N ALA A 123 -14.22 -4.10 7.01
CA ALA A 123 -13.25 -4.39 5.95
C ALA A 123 -12.41 -5.66 6.27
N ILE A 124 -12.03 -5.84 7.53
CA ILE A 124 -11.35 -7.06 7.98
C ILE A 124 -12.26 -8.29 7.78
N ASN A 125 -13.53 -8.21 8.17
CA ASN A 125 -14.49 -9.30 7.95
C ASN A 125 -14.67 -9.59 6.44
N ALA A 126 -14.82 -8.55 5.63
CA ALA A 126 -14.94 -8.68 4.17
C ALA A 126 -13.68 -9.32 3.55
N SER A 127 -12.47 -8.89 3.95
CA SER A 127 -11.20 -9.51 3.52
C SER A 127 -11.17 -11.01 3.86
N SER A 128 -11.58 -11.37 5.08
CA SER A 128 -11.67 -12.78 5.50
C SER A 128 -12.69 -13.58 4.67
N PHE A 129 -13.88 -13.02 4.38
CA PHE A 129 -14.87 -13.67 3.51
C PHE A 129 -14.40 -13.79 2.05
N LEU A 130 -13.63 -12.84 1.58
CA LEU A 130 -12.99 -12.87 0.26
C LEU A 130 -11.77 -13.79 0.22
N GLU A 131 -11.29 -14.30 1.37
CA GLU A 131 -10.09 -15.13 1.51
C GLU A 131 -8.80 -14.37 1.10
N ILE A 132 -8.76 -13.07 1.38
CA ILE A 132 -7.63 -12.18 1.09
C ILE A 132 -6.96 -11.78 2.41
N LYS A 133 -5.66 -12.04 2.55
CA LYS A 133 -4.94 -11.74 3.79
C LYS A 133 -4.46 -10.27 3.88
N PRO A 134 -3.75 -9.72 2.88
CA PRO A 134 -3.25 -8.35 2.96
C PRO A 134 -4.37 -7.34 2.66
N MET A 135 -4.40 -6.27 3.44
CA MET A 135 -5.33 -5.15 3.28
C MET A 135 -4.59 -3.84 3.51
N ALA A 136 -4.63 -2.94 2.53
CA ALA A 136 -3.96 -1.65 2.59
C ALA A 136 -4.64 -0.68 3.55
N SER A 137 -3.86 0.12 4.28
CA SER A 137 -4.36 1.17 5.16
C SER A 137 -3.34 2.28 5.39
N PHE A 138 -3.83 3.49 5.72
CA PHE A 138 -3.01 4.49 6.39
C PHE A 138 -3.01 4.27 7.91
N SER A 139 -2.00 4.81 8.60
CA SER A 139 -1.90 4.75 10.07
C SER A 139 -2.75 5.81 10.78
N GLY A 140 -3.05 6.88 10.09
CA GLY A 140 -3.44 8.14 10.68
C GLY A 140 -2.24 8.90 11.24
N SER A 141 -2.48 10.12 11.68
CA SER A 141 -1.43 11.03 12.12
C SER A 141 -1.84 11.84 13.34
N LEU A 142 -1.10 11.65 14.43
CA LEU A 142 -1.19 12.45 15.64
C LEU A 142 -0.03 13.43 15.76
N MET A 143 1.14 13.10 15.18
CA MET A 143 2.40 13.77 15.46
C MET A 143 3.11 14.35 14.24
N PHE A 144 2.69 14.03 13.01
CA PHE A 144 3.41 14.43 11.80
C PHE A 144 3.67 15.93 11.72
N HIS A 145 2.75 16.79 12.24
CA HIS A 145 2.95 18.23 12.33
C HIS A 145 4.13 18.65 13.22
N THR A 146 4.65 17.75 14.06
CA THR A 146 5.83 17.94 14.91
C THR A 146 7.08 17.27 14.32
N MET A 147 7.03 16.75 13.11
CA MET A 147 8.13 16.04 12.46
C MET A 147 9.39 16.89 12.40
N TYR A 148 9.27 18.15 12.02
CA TYR A 148 10.38 19.09 12.08
C TYR A 148 10.64 19.51 13.53
N PRO A 149 11.90 19.38 14.06
CA PRO A 149 12.21 19.55 15.50
C PRO A 149 12.31 21.01 15.96
N TRP A 150 11.53 21.89 15.35
CA TRP A 150 11.44 23.31 15.72
C TRP A 150 10.00 23.81 15.60
N PRO A 151 9.43 24.44 16.64
CA PRO A 151 9.99 24.60 18.01
C PRO A 151 10.33 23.24 18.66
N GLN A 152 11.27 23.27 19.62
CA GLN A 152 11.73 22.03 20.24
C GLN A 152 10.58 21.24 20.88
N ARG A 153 10.50 19.95 20.53
CA ARG A 153 9.48 19.05 21.08
C ARG A 153 9.70 18.81 22.59
N PRO A 154 8.64 18.75 23.39
CA PRO A 154 8.75 18.27 24.78
C PRO A 154 9.34 16.85 24.83
N ILE A 155 10.14 16.57 25.85
CA ILE A 155 10.68 15.24 26.10
C ILE A 155 9.52 14.25 26.28
N GLY A 156 9.59 13.09 25.60
CA GLY A 156 8.58 12.03 25.67
C GLY A 156 7.34 12.24 24.77
N LEU A 157 7.24 13.35 24.01
CA LEU A 157 6.10 13.59 23.12
C LEU A 157 5.94 12.46 22.08
N VAL A 158 7.03 12.05 21.44
CA VAL A 158 7.01 11.01 20.41
C VAL A 158 6.57 9.66 20.97
N ASP A 159 7.10 9.27 22.12
CA ASP A 159 6.74 8.01 22.77
C ASP A 159 5.28 7.99 23.24
N ALA A 160 4.79 9.13 23.76
CA ALA A 160 3.38 9.27 24.12
C ALA A 160 2.47 9.19 22.89
N GLY A 161 2.85 9.80 21.78
CA GLY A 161 2.11 9.76 20.52
C GLY A 161 2.02 8.35 19.94
N PHE A 162 3.14 7.63 19.83
CA PHE A 162 3.12 6.23 19.36
C PHE A 162 2.35 5.30 20.30
N LYS A 163 2.40 5.54 21.61
CA LYS A 163 1.58 4.80 22.57
C LYS A 163 0.09 5.03 22.34
N GLU A 164 -0.31 6.27 22.09
CA GLU A 164 -1.72 6.59 21.77
C GLU A 164 -2.14 6.00 20.42
N LEU A 165 -1.28 6.10 19.41
CA LEU A 165 -1.52 5.49 18.09
C LEU A 165 -1.73 3.97 18.24
N ALA A 166 -0.84 3.30 18.96
CA ALA A 166 -0.95 1.86 19.25
C ALA A 166 -2.25 1.53 20.01
N ASN A 167 -2.62 2.31 21.05
CA ASN A 167 -3.87 2.10 21.78
C ASN A 167 -5.10 2.16 20.87
N ARG A 168 -5.10 3.02 19.86
CA ARG A 168 -6.21 3.12 18.90
C ARG A 168 -6.26 1.94 17.95
N TRP A 169 -5.11 1.44 17.50
CA TRP A 169 -5.01 0.35 16.55
C TRP A 169 -5.11 -1.04 17.17
N MET A 170 -4.67 -1.26 18.42
CA MET A 170 -4.64 -2.60 19.02
C MET A 170 -5.95 -3.37 18.91
N PRO A 171 -7.15 -2.81 19.20
CA PRO A 171 -8.40 -3.57 19.05
C PRO A 171 -8.70 -3.98 17.60
N ILE A 172 -8.25 -3.18 16.62
CA ILE A 172 -8.40 -3.47 15.19
C ILE A 172 -7.41 -4.57 14.77
N LEU A 173 -6.18 -4.50 15.25
CA LEU A 173 -5.13 -5.49 14.98
C LEU A 173 -5.48 -6.85 15.59
N ASP A 174 -5.99 -6.87 16.83
CA ASP A 174 -6.44 -8.11 17.48
C ASP A 174 -7.56 -8.78 16.65
N HIS A 175 -8.54 -7.99 16.18
CA HIS A 175 -9.61 -8.51 15.31
C HIS A 175 -9.05 -9.00 13.95
N ALA A 176 -8.09 -8.28 13.37
CA ALA A 176 -7.43 -8.70 12.13
C ALA A 176 -6.70 -10.05 12.31
N LYS A 177 -6.02 -10.23 13.45
CA LYS A 177 -5.37 -11.50 13.80
C LYS A 177 -6.37 -12.65 13.92
N GLU A 178 -7.50 -12.44 14.58
CA GLU A 178 -8.58 -13.44 14.72
C GLU A 178 -9.13 -13.86 13.35
N LYS A 179 -9.15 -12.96 12.37
CA LYS A 179 -9.67 -13.18 11.01
C LYS A 179 -8.60 -13.59 9.99
N ASP A 180 -7.36 -13.81 10.42
CA ASP A 180 -6.19 -14.09 9.56
C ASP A 180 -5.96 -13.02 8.49
N VAL A 181 -6.17 -11.74 8.84
CA VAL A 181 -5.97 -10.57 7.98
C VAL A 181 -4.75 -9.79 8.44
N GLN A 182 -4.01 -9.24 7.50
CA GLN A 182 -2.81 -8.41 7.71
C GLN A 182 -3.13 -6.97 7.33
N ILE A 183 -2.91 -6.03 8.25
CA ILE A 183 -3.01 -4.60 7.96
C ILE A 183 -1.66 -4.14 7.41
N CYS A 184 -1.65 -3.80 6.13
CA CYS A 184 -0.47 -3.35 5.42
C CYS A 184 -0.46 -1.83 5.39
N TYR A 185 0.26 -1.22 6.34
CA TYR A 185 0.38 0.23 6.40
C TYR A 185 1.23 0.74 5.26
N GLU A 186 0.69 1.68 4.51
CA GLU A 186 1.47 2.44 3.54
C GLU A 186 2.38 3.42 4.27
N ILE A 187 3.67 3.37 3.96
CA ILE A 187 4.66 4.30 4.54
C ILE A 187 4.60 5.59 3.72
N HIS A 188 3.90 6.58 4.29
CA HIS A 188 3.42 7.73 3.53
C HIS A 188 3.69 9.06 4.24
N PRO A 189 4.25 10.10 3.57
CA PRO A 189 4.35 11.44 4.12
C PRO A 189 2.97 12.00 4.51
N GLY A 190 2.88 12.57 5.70
CA GLY A 190 1.61 13.04 6.27
C GLY A 190 1.02 12.07 7.30
N GLU A 191 1.48 10.81 7.30
CA GLU A 191 1.14 9.80 8.27
C GLU A 191 2.16 9.75 9.43
N ASP A 192 1.78 9.18 10.58
CA ASP A 192 2.76 8.93 11.63
C ASP A 192 3.76 7.84 11.22
N LEU A 193 3.36 6.90 10.34
CA LEU A 193 4.24 5.92 9.73
C LEU A 193 4.71 6.42 8.35
N HIS A 194 5.79 7.19 8.30
CA HIS A 194 6.29 7.82 7.07
C HIS A 194 7.70 7.40 6.67
N ASP A 195 8.38 6.63 7.51
CA ASP A 195 9.70 6.04 7.23
C ASP A 195 9.92 4.75 8.02
N GLY A 196 11.10 4.13 7.87
CA GLY A 196 11.45 2.90 8.59
C GLY A 196 11.52 3.08 10.10
N ILE A 197 12.07 4.20 10.57
CA ILE A 197 12.21 4.47 12.01
C ILE A 197 10.84 4.60 12.69
N THR A 198 9.90 5.26 12.05
CA THR A 198 8.54 5.40 12.57
C THR A 198 7.78 4.07 12.55
N PHE A 199 7.99 3.24 11.53
CA PHE A 199 7.45 1.89 11.48
C PHE A 199 8.00 1.00 12.62
N GLU A 200 9.31 1.03 12.87
CA GLU A 200 9.95 0.30 13.99
C GLU A 200 9.40 0.72 15.36
N LYS A 201 9.19 2.03 15.56
CA LYS A 201 8.54 2.55 16.77
C LYS A 201 7.14 2.00 16.96
N PHE A 202 6.35 1.95 15.88
CA PHE A 202 5.00 1.39 15.94
C PHE A 202 5.02 -0.13 16.21
N LEU A 203 5.92 -0.88 15.56
CA LEU A 203 6.13 -2.30 15.85
C LEU A 203 6.46 -2.54 17.33
N ALA A 204 7.42 -1.79 17.87
CA ALA A 204 7.80 -1.92 19.28
C ALA A 204 6.62 -1.60 20.22
N THR A 205 5.86 -0.55 19.92
CA THR A 205 4.73 -0.10 20.75
C THR A 205 3.53 -1.06 20.67
N THR A 206 3.31 -1.71 19.51
CA THR A 206 2.32 -2.77 19.31
C THR A 206 2.85 -4.17 19.66
N LYS A 207 4.03 -4.25 20.32
CA LYS A 207 4.67 -5.51 20.76
C LYS A 207 4.88 -6.49 19.61
N ASN A 208 5.29 -5.99 18.45
CA ASN A 208 5.49 -6.75 17.21
C ASN A 208 4.23 -7.55 16.83
N HIS A 209 3.08 -6.91 16.84
CA HIS A 209 1.81 -7.56 16.57
C HIS A 209 1.83 -8.19 15.15
N SER A 210 1.44 -9.46 15.04
CA SER A 210 1.59 -10.27 13.82
C SER A 210 0.82 -9.74 12.60
N SER A 211 -0.29 -9.02 12.82
CA SER A 211 -1.08 -8.38 11.75
C SER A 211 -0.52 -7.04 11.28
N VAL A 212 0.52 -6.49 11.92
CA VAL A 212 1.20 -5.28 11.43
C VAL A 212 2.13 -5.67 10.29
N LYS A 213 1.82 -5.18 9.11
CA LYS A 213 2.58 -5.39 7.88
C LYS A 213 2.72 -4.07 7.13
N MET A 214 3.34 -4.12 5.97
CA MET A 214 3.70 -2.95 5.19
C MET A 214 3.20 -3.07 3.75
N LEU A 215 2.62 -1.98 3.25
CA LEU A 215 2.50 -1.70 1.84
C LEU A 215 3.72 -0.87 1.44
N TYR A 216 4.49 -1.38 0.51
CA TYR A 216 5.67 -0.72 -0.03
C TYR A 216 5.29 0.08 -1.28
N ASP A 217 5.48 1.39 -1.22
CA ASP A 217 5.35 2.31 -2.34
C ASP A 217 6.63 3.16 -2.47
N PRO A 218 7.46 2.92 -3.49
CA PRO A 218 8.73 3.61 -3.66
C PRO A 218 8.59 5.10 -3.97
N SER A 219 7.45 5.54 -4.51
CA SER A 219 7.23 6.92 -4.92
C SER A 219 7.31 7.89 -3.75
N HIS A 220 6.75 7.51 -2.61
CA HIS A 220 6.80 8.32 -1.39
C HIS A 220 8.22 8.47 -0.85
N PHE A 221 9.07 7.47 -1.05
CA PHE A 221 10.47 7.52 -0.65
C PHE A 221 11.30 8.42 -1.57
N VAL A 222 11.00 8.42 -2.89
CA VAL A 222 11.60 9.39 -3.82
C VAL A 222 11.29 10.82 -3.38
N LEU A 223 10.02 11.11 -3.02
CA LEU A 223 9.62 12.45 -2.55
C LEU A 223 10.32 12.86 -1.26
N GLN A 224 10.67 11.91 -0.39
CA GLN A 224 11.38 12.12 0.86
C GLN A 224 12.90 12.07 0.71
N GLN A 225 13.42 11.73 -0.47
CA GLN A 225 14.85 11.49 -0.71
C GLN A 225 15.42 10.34 0.15
N LEU A 226 14.61 9.32 0.40
CA LEU A 226 14.99 8.11 1.13
C LEU A 226 15.39 7.03 0.13
N ASP A 227 16.41 6.20 0.46
CA ASP A 227 16.81 5.07 -0.37
C ASP A 227 15.76 3.95 -0.35
N TYR A 228 14.87 3.99 -1.33
CA TYR A 228 13.78 3.03 -1.47
C TYR A 228 14.27 1.61 -1.78
N SER A 229 15.43 1.46 -2.41
CA SER A 229 16.00 0.16 -2.74
C SER A 229 16.57 -0.52 -1.50
N GLN A 230 17.35 0.20 -0.67
CA GLN A 230 17.88 -0.32 0.59
C GLN A 230 16.75 -0.56 1.61
N PHE A 231 15.65 0.17 1.53
CA PHE A 231 14.47 -0.05 2.38
C PHE A 231 13.94 -1.48 2.29
N ILE A 232 13.96 -2.09 1.10
CA ILE A 232 13.55 -3.49 0.91
C ILE A 232 14.48 -4.43 1.69
N ASP A 233 15.78 -4.17 1.70
CA ASP A 233 16.75 -5.02 2.42
C ASP A 233 16.46 -5.07 3.93
N PHE A 234 16.02 -3.96 4.52
CA PHE A 234 15.69 -3.88 5.94
C PHE A 234 14.30 -4.46 6.29
N TYR A 235 13.31 -4.29 5.39
CA TYR A 235 11.90 -4.49 5.76
C TYR A 235 11.16 -5.55 4.94
N HIS A 236 11.84 -6.35 4.10
CA HIS A 236 11.21 -7.37 3.23
C HIS A 236 10.28 -8.35 3.99
N ASP A 237 10.58 -8.70 5.24
CA ASP A 237 9.75 -9.58 6.07
C ASP A 237 8.36 -8.99 6.38
N TYR A 238 8.26 -7.67 6.39
CA TYR A 238 7.03 -6.94 6.64
C TYR A 238 6.29 -6.56 5.37
N ILE A 239 6.96 -6.44 4.24
CA ILE A 239 6.35 -6.07 2.95
C ILE A 239 5.45 -7.21 2.47
N LYS A 240 4.13 -6.95 2.42
CA LYS A 240 3.11 -7.91 1.95
C LYS A 240 2.27 -7.35 0.81
N MET A 241 2.39 -6.06 0.54
CA MET A 241 1.76 -5.38 -0.59
C MET A 241 2.79 -4.48 -1.29
N PHE A 242 2.61 -4.29 -2.59
CA PHE A 242 3.50 -3.46 -3.40
C PHE A 242 2.68 -2.62 -4.38
N HIS A 243 2.75 -1.30 -4.20
CA HIS A 243 2.27 -0.34 -5.18
C HIS A 243 3.39 0.01 -6.17
N VAL A 244 3.11 -0.21 -7.44
CA VAL A 244 3.96 0.23 -8.54
C VAL A 244 3.50 1.63 -8.91
N LYS A 245 4.17 2.63 -8.33
CA LYS A 245 3.87 4.05 -8.47
C LYS A 245 5.17 4.80 -8.68
N ASP A 246 5.23 5.62 -9.70
CA ASP A 246 6.44 6.34 -10.10
C ASP A 246 6.44 7.78 -9.58
N ALA A 247 7.61 8.31 -9.38
CA ALA A 247 7.83 9.67 -8.94
C ALA A 247 9.16 10.22 -9.46
N GLU A 248 9.30 11.52 -9.46
CA GLU A 248 10.55 12.21 -9.72
C GLU A 248 10.85 13.23 -8.62
N PHE A 249 12.12 13.49 -8.38
CA PHE A 249 12.58 14.59 -7.55
C PHE A 249 13.66 15.36 -8.28
N ASN A 250 13.33 16.58 -8.68
CA ASN A 250 14.22 17.48 -9.42
C ASN A 250 14.68 18.62 -8.50
N PRO A 251 15.83 18.48 -7.80
CA PRO A 251 16.27 19.48 -6.83
C PRO A 251 16.51 20.83 -7.51
N THR A 252 16.09 21.91 -6.85
CA THR A 252 16.30 23.27 -7.31
C THR A 252 16.92 24.12 -6.21
N GLY A 253 17.50 25.28 -6.57
CA GLY A 253 17.93 26.27 -5.58
C GLY A 253 16.78 27.04 -4.90
N LYS A 254 15.51 26.76 -5.27
CA LYS A 254 14.34 27.49 -4.76
C LYS A 254 13.49 26.68 -3.77
N SER A 255 13.35 25.38 -3.98
CA SER A 255 12.55 24.52 -3.10
C SER A 255 13.16 23.11 -3.02
N GLY A 256 12.94 22.46 -1.88
CA GLY A 256 13.41 21.11 -1.59
C GLY A 256 12.26 20.18 -1.23
N VAL A 257 12.51 19.20 -0.34
CA VAL A 257 11.57 18.16 0.06
C VAL A 257 10.21 18.69 0.53
N TYR A 258 10.18 19.83 1.24
CA TYR A 258 8.94 20.44 1.72
C TYR A 258 8.07 21.04 0.60
N GLY A 259 8.64 21.30 -0.59
CA GLY A 259 7.90 21.76 -1.77
C GLY A 259 7.38 23.19 -1.74
N GLY A 260 7.59 23.97 -0.67
CA GLY A 260 7.27 25.40 -0.60
C GLY A 260 5.78 25.73 -0.80
N TYR A 261 4.84 24.87 -0.41
CA TYR A 261 3.38 24.98 -0.62
C TYR A 261 2.95 25.09 -2.09
N GLN A 262 3.83 24.63 -3.03
CA GLN A 262 3.54 24.62 -4.46
C GLN A 262 2.51 23.56 -4.82
N ASP A 263 1.80 23.78 -5.92
CA ASP A 263 0.95 22.76 -6.56
C ASP A 263 1.80 21.60 -7.11
N TRP A 264 1.19 20.43 -7.26
CA TRP A 264 1.91 19.21 -7.67
C TRP A 264 2.74 19.38 -8.95
N ILE A 265 2.24 20.16 -9.92
CA ILE A 265 2.94 20.40 -11.19
C ILE A 265 4.27 21.18 -11.03
N ASP A 266 4.37 22.01 -9.98
CA ASP A 266 5.49 22.94 -9.76
C ASP A 266 6.48 22.43 -8.68
N ARG A 267 6.11 21.35 -7.96
CA ARG A 267 6.97 20.79 -6.90
C ARG A 267 8.21 20.12 -7.50
N PRO A 268 9.37 20.19 -6.80
CA PRO A 268 10.56 19.41 -7.18
C PRO A 268 10.30 17.90 -7.06
N GLY A 269 9.60 17.47 -6.01
CA GLY A 269 9.14 16.09 -5.82
C GLY A 269 7.68 15.95 -6.21
N ARG A 270 7.37 15.09 -7.20
CA ARG A 270 6.01 14.86 -7.70
C ARG A 270 5.82 13.47 -8.28
N PHE A 271 4.57 13.01 -8.27
CA PHE A 271 4.23 11.72 -8.85
C PHE A 271 4.20 11.76 -10.38
N ARG A 272 4.58 10.65 -10.98
CA ARG A 272 4.64 10.47 -12.44
C ARG A 272 3.96 9.17 -12.85
N SER A 273 3.45 9.14 -14.06
CA SER A 273 3.02 7.89 -14.68
C SER A 273 4.20 6.93 -14.84
N LEU A 274 3.95 5.63 -14.76
CA LEU A 274 5.01 4.61 -14.78
C LEU A 274 5.94 4.75 -15.99
N GLY A 275 7.24 4.84 -15.71
CA GLY A 275 8.29 5.02 -16.70
C GLY A 275 8.59 6.48 -17.06
N ASP A 276 7.82 7.43 -16.56
CA ASP A 276 8.08 8.87 -16.75
C ASP A 276 8.82 9.48 -15.56
N GLY A 277 9.00 8.72 -14.46
CA GLY A 277 9.67 9.14 -13.24
C GLY A 277 11.12 8.63 -13.15
N GLN A 278 11.60 8.49 -11.92
CA GLN A 278 12.99 8.16 -11.59
C GLN A 278 13.14 6.87 -10.78
N VAL A 279 12.05 6.13 -10.51
CA VAL A 279 12.11 4.90 -9.74
C VAL A 279 12.77 3.77 -10.54
N ASP A 280 13.81 3.14 -9.98
CA ASP A 280 14.44 1.96 -10.57
C ASP A 280 13.64 0.68 -10.27
N PHE A 281 12.59 0.45 -11.03
CA PHE A 281 11.73 -0.73 -10.88
C PHE A 281 12.46 -2.04 -11.17
N LYS A 282 13.51 -2.05 -12.01
CA LYS A 282 14.30 -3.26 -12.24
C LYS A 282 14.93 -3.77 -10.95
N THR A 283 15.58 -2.88 -10.22
CA THR A 283 16.17 -3.20 -8.91
C THR A 283 15.11 -3.62 -7.91
N ILE A 284 13.96 -2.92 -7.84
CA ILE A 284 12.87 -3.25 -6.92
C ILE A 284 12.31 -4.66 -7.18
N PHE A 285 11.94 -4.97 -8.43
CA PHE A 285 11.41 -6.29 -8.78
C PHE A 285 12.42 -7.41 -8.50
N SER A 286 13.72 -7.18 -8.78
CA SER A 286 14.78 -8.14 -8.49
C SER A 286 14.89 -8.42 -6.99
N LYS A 287 14.93 -7.38 -6.15
CA LYS A 287 15.02 -7.53 -4.69
C LYS A 287 13.78 -8.22 -4.10
N LEU A 288 12.59 -7.80 -4.49
CA LEU A 288 11.34 -8.42 -4.03
C LEU A 288 11.28 -9.91 -4.41
N CYS A 289 11.69 -10.29 -5.62
CA CYS A 289 11.81 -11.70 -6.01
C CYS A 289 12.86 -12.44 -5.18
N GLN A 290 14.04 -11.84 -4.95
CA GLN A 290 15.11 -12.41 -4.15
C GLN A 290 14.64 -12.72 -2.73
N TYR A 291 13.89 -11.82 -2.10
CA TYR A 291 13.34 -11.98 -0.77
C TYR A 291 12.01 -12.77 -0.73
N GLY A 292 11.57 -13.30 -1.87
CA GLY A 292 10.43 -14.20 -1.95
C GLY A 292 9.07 -13.54 -1.76
N PHE A 293 8.94 -12.25 -2.10
CA PHE A 293 7.64 -11.58 -2.16
C PHE A 293 6.75 -12.29 -3.20
N ASP A 294 5.54 -12.67 -2.80
CA ASP A 294 4.58 -13.44 -3.61
C ASP A 294 3.22 -12.72 -3.79
N GLY A 295 3.19 -11.43 -3.45
CA GLY A 295 2.03 -10.57 -3.62
C GLY A 295 1.86 -10.07 -5.06
N TRP A 296 1.00 -9.09 -5.23
CA TRP A 296 0.69 -8.44 -6.49
C TRP A 296 1.52 -7.18 -6.72
N ALA A 297 1.93 -6.96 -7.96
CA ALA A 297 2.42 -5.66 -8.43
C ALA A 297 1.20 -4.84 -8.88
N VAL A 298 0.78 -3.90 -8.05
CA VAL A 298 -0.45 -3.12 -8.21
C VAL A 298 -0.11 -1.73 -8.73
N LEU A 299 -0.59 -1.38 -9.93
CA LEU A 299 -0.54 0.02 -10.37
C LEU A 299 -1.37 0.87 -9.40
N GLU A 300 -0.73 1.80 -8.72
CA GLU A 300 -1.37 2.98 -8.18
C GLU A 300 -1.00 4.16 -9.06
N TRP A 301 -1.99 4.68 -9.80
CA TRP A 301 -1.73 5.75 -10.75
C TRP A 301 -2.00 7.11 -10.14
N GLU A 302 -0.96 7.94 -10.09
CA GLU A 302 -1.07 9.37 -9.80
C GLU A 302 -0.08 10.13 -10.69
N CYS A 303 -0.57 11.12 -11.41
CA CYS A 303 0.28 11.95 -12.24
C CYS A 303 -0.36 13.32 -12.46
N CYS A 304 0.40 14.38 -12.26
CA CYS A 304 -0.08 15.74 -12.50
C CYS A 304 -0.02 16.19 -13.98
N ILE A 305 0.43 15.33 -14.90
CA ILE A 305 0.65 15.67 -16.31
C ILE A 305 -0.15 14.76 -17.25
N LYS A 306 -0.04 13.44 -17.12
CA LYS A 306 -0.65 12.45 -18.03
C LYS A 306 -2.10 12.14 -17.64
N SER A 307 -2.95 11.78 -18.60
CA SER A 307 -4.33 11.36 -18.30
C SER A 307 -4.36 9.97 -17.61
N PRO A 308 -5.36 9.72 -16.74
CA PRO A 308 -5.50 8.43 -16.06
C PRO A 308 -5.61 7.25 -17.03
N GLU A 309 -6.39 7.38 -18.09
CA GLU A 309 -6.61 6.30 -19.05
C GLU A 309 -5.35 5.95 -19.84
N GLN A 310 -4.55 6.96 -20.22
CA GLN A 310 -3.26 6.72 -20.85
C GLN A 310 -2.32 6.04 -19.85
N GLY A 311 -2.23 6.54 -18.63
CA GLY A 311 -1.40 5.96 -17.58
C GLY A 311 -1.77 4.52 -17.27
N ALA A 312 -3.07 4.20 -17.16
CA ALA A 312 -3.52 2.83 -16.94
C ALA A 312 -3.14 1.89 -18.10
N LYS A 313 -3.28 2.33 -19.35
CA LYS A 313 -2.93 1.54 -20.53
C LYS A 313 -1.43 1.24 -20.61
N GLU A 314 -0.60 2.23 -20.33
CA GLU A 314 0.86 2.09 -20.33
C GLU A 314 1.35 1.28 -19.13
N GLY A 315 0.76 1.52 -17.96
CA GLY A 315 1.14 0.89 -16.69
C GLY A 315 1.00 -0.63 -16.69
N SER A 316 -0.05 -1.17 -17.32
CA SER A 316 -0.21 -2.63 -17.45
C SER A 316 0.98 -3.29 -18.14
N LYS A 317 1.39 -2.75 -19.29
CA LYS A 317 2.55 -3.24 -20.05
C LYS A 317 3.87 -3.02 -19.30
N PHE A 318 3.99 -1.86 -18.64
CA PHE A 318 5.18 -1.54 -17.86
C PHE A 318 5.40 -2.58 -16.77
N ILE A 319 4.38 -2.89 -15.98
CA ILE A 319 4.47 -3.89 -14.91
C ILE A 319 4.77 -5.28 -15.48
N ASP A 320 4.05 -5.71 -16.52
CA ASP A 320 4.25 -7.04 -17.15
C ASP A 320 5.70 -7.22 -17.63
N ASN A 321 6.30 -6.18 -18.18
CA ASN A 321 7.70 -6.18 -18.64
C ASN A 321 8.74 -6.22 -17.49
N HIS A 322 8.35 -5.87 -16.25
CA HIS A 322 9.23 -5.91 -15.07
C HIS A 322 9.09 -7.19 -14.26
N ILE A 323 8.01 -7.97 -14.48
CA ILE A 323 7.81 -9.24 -13.78
C ILE A 323 8.89 -10.25 -14.20
N ILE A 324 9.64 -10.75 -13.22
CA ILE A 324 10.71 -11.70 -13.41
C ILE A 324 10.17 -13.11 -13.23
N GLN A 325 10.39 -13.97 -14.23
CA GLN A 325 10.18 -15.41 -14.11
C GLN A 325 11.40 -15.99 -13.38
N VAL A 326 11.22 -16.31 -12.09
CA VAL A 326 12.33 -16.81 -11.28
C VAL A 326 12.77 -18.20 -11.75
N THR A 327 14.10 -18.44 -11.74
CA THR A 327 14.67 -19.73 -12.08
C THR A 327 14.71 -20.67 -10.87
N SER A 328 14.56 -21.96 -11.12
CA SER A 328 14.88 -23.02 -10.17
C SER A 328 16.27 -23.62 -10.38
N LYS A 329 16.97 -23.23 -11.45
CA LYS A 329 18.31 -23.72 -11.78
C LYS A 329 19.40 -22.92 -11.06
N ILE A 330 20.46 -23.63 -10.66
CA ILE A 330 21.70 -23.02 -10.18
C ILE A 330 22.52 -22.62 -11.41
N PHE A 331 23.22 -21.49 -11.33
CA PHE A 331 23.98 -20.94 -12.47
C PHE A 331 25.02 -21.93 -13.01
N ASP A 332 25.72 -22.67 -12.13
CA ASP A 332 26.82 -23.58 -12.45
C ASP A 332 26.37 -25.07 -12.44
N ASP A 333 25.08 -25.38 -12.58
CA ASP A 333 24.56 -26.74 -12.52
C ASP A 333 25.08 -27.65 -13.66
N PHE A 334 25.61 -27.09 -14.75
CA PHE A 334 26.31 -27.81 -15.82
C PHE A 334 27.72 -28.27 -15.42
N ALA A 335 28.31 -27.65 -14.40
CA ALA A 335 29.64 -27.96 -13.87
C ALA A 335 29.59 -28.64 -12.48
N GLY A 336 28.40 -29.12 -12.10
CA GLY A 336 28.17 -29.74 -10.80
C GLY A 336 29.12 -30.94 -10.57
N GLY A 337 29.80 -30.96 -9.43
CA GLY A 337 30.61 -32.08 -8.97
C GLY A 337 29.76 -33.06 -8.13
N ASP A 338 30.26 -34.27 -7.91
CA ASP A 338 29.69 -35.22 -6.95
C ASP A 338 29.82 -34.63 -5.53
N ASP A 339 28.66 -34.33 -4.92
CA ASP A 339 28.57 -33.69 -3.60
C ASP A 339 28.92 -34.62 -2.42
N ASP A 340 29.23 -35.91 -2.69
CA ASP A 340 29.31 -36.93 -1.66
C ASP A 340 30.65 -36.96 -0.87
N ASN A 341 31.54 -36.00 -1.07
CA ASN A 341 32.87 -36.07 -0.48
C ASN A 341 33.33 -34.74 0.16
N ILE A 342 32.48 -34.14 1.00
CA ILE A 342 32.72 -32.86 1.68
C ILE A 342 34.07 -32.89 2.42
N ASN A 343 34.38 -33.92 3.17
CA ASN A 343 35.63 -34.05 3.92
C ASN A 343 36.87 -34.05 2.99
N LYS A 344 36.78 -34.78 1.88
CA LYS A 344 37.86 -34.82 0.89
C LYS A 344 38.04 -33.47 0.19
N ILE A 345 36.96 -32.74 -0.11
CA ILE A 345 37.00 -31.40 -0.66
C ILE A 345 37.63 -30.42 0.34
N LEU A 346 37.35 -30.60 1.62
CA LEU A 346 37.92 -29.81 2.72
C LEU A 346 39.32 -30.25 3.12
N GLY A 347 39.81 -31.40 2.66
CA GLY A 347 41.11 -31.97 3.04
C GLY A 347 41.19 -32.39 4.51
N ILE A 348 40.10 -32.89 5.07
CA ILE A 348 39.95 -33.30 6.49
C ILE A 348 39.55 -34.78 6.62
N ASP A 349 40.11 -35.64 5.80
CA ASP A 349 39.94 -37.10 5.89
C ASP A 349 40.51 -37.70 7.16
#